data_14b40f941ea51f42a6e9a758043e1b0e
#
_entry.id   14b40f941ea51f42a6e9a758043e1b0e
#
_cell.length_a   1.000
_cell.length_b   1.000
_cell.length_c   1.000
_cell.angle_alpha   90.00
_cell.angle_beta   90.00
_cell.angle_gamma   90.00
#
_symmetry.space_group_name_H-M   'P 1'
#
loop_
_entity.id
_entity.type
_entity.pdbx_description
1 polymer ?
#
loop_
_entity_poly.entity_id
_entity_poly.type
_entity_poly.pdbx_seq_one_letter_code
_entity_poly.pdbx_strand_id
1 'polypeptide(L)'
;APAAPVFAGAPAPTDTQFHPPRRCLPTRHRQAGLTLIELMVALALTAVLGIMLAALVNGWLKVRERLQVTNQETSVLDLCLALERRFDSPVMRRVYDQRLPLASRWLDWQPASNQLLWVAITGMPEAEGGSRLQRQRLRFEAREQRLLLESSADLYAAAAPRWVQRERLDRVSAMNVLYYQGGRWLAWPSDQPAHPGRGVRLELQRDGAPYVCTFALPWGRS
;
A
#
# COMPACT_ATOMS: atom_id res chain seq x y z
N ALA A 1 -31.81 -28.47 16.30
CA ALA A 1 -31.91 -27.99 17.68
C ALA A 1 -30.49 -27.78 18.20
N PRO A 2 -30.08 -26.57 18.55
CA PRO A 2 -28.79 -26.33 19.19
C PRO A 2 -28.92 -26.44 20.71
N ALA A 3 -27.98 -27.14 21.33
CA ALA A 3 -27.87 -27.34 22.77
C ALA A 3 -27.38 -26.07 23.47
N ALA A 4 -28.03 -25.73 24.60
CA ALA A 4 -27.68 -24.62 25.46
C ALA A 4 -26.49 -24.97 26.39
N PRO A 5 -25.62 -24.01 26.75
CA PRO A 5 -24.55 -24.24 27.70
C PRO A 5 -25.07 -24.23 29.14
N VAL A 6 -24.62 -25.22 29.91
CA VAL A 6 -24.86 -25.38 31.35
C VAL A 6 -23.95 -24.42 32.11
N PHE A 7 -24.54 -23.51 32.90
CA PHE A 7 -23.82 -22.68 33.87
C PHE A 7 -23.57 -23.47 35.15
N ALA A 8 -22.32 -23.70 35.49
CA ALA A 8 -21.87 -24.29 36.76
C ALA A 8 -21.92 -23.24 37.88
N GLY A 9 -22.37 -23.71 39.06
CA GLY A 9 -22.74 -22.91 40.20
C GLY A 9 -21.62 -22.08 40.86
N ALA A 10 -22.06 -21.02 41.51
CA ALA A 10 -21.24 -20.13 42.31
C ALA A 10 -20.86 -20.80 43.65
N PRO A 11 -19.63 -20.62 44.17
CA PRO A 11 -19.25 -21.08 45.51
C PRO A 11 -19.83 -20.19 46.61
N ALA A 12 -20.14 -20.82 47.76
CA ALA A 12 -20.72 -20.19 48.96
C ALA A 12 -19.76 -19.18 49.63
N PRO A 13 -20.31 -18.21 50.37
CA PRO A 13 -19.50 -17.21 51.06
C PRO A 13 -18.79 -17.80 52.28
N THR A 14 -17.49 -17.65 52.35
CA THR A 14 -16.65 -17.96 53.49
C THR A 14 -16.77 -16.89 54.57
N ASP A 15 -17.00 -17.35 55.77
CA ASP A 15 -17.04 -16.55 57.01
C ASP A 15 -15.85 -15.64 57.19
N THR A 16 -16.11 -14.36 57.23
CA THR A 16 -15.13 -13.32 57.54
C THR A 16 -15.05 -13.16 59.06
N GLN A 17 -14.03 -13.74 59.69
CA GLN A 17 -13.67 -13.45 61.08
C GLN A 17 -13.31 -11.95 61.21
N PHE A 18 -14.12 -11.26 62.00
CA PHE A 18 -13.89 -9.88 62.44
C PHE A 18 -12.62 -9.80 63.30
N HIS A 19 -11.55 -9.21 62.77
CA HIS A 19 -10.39 -8.78 63.56
C HIS A 19 -10.59 -7.32 63.90
N PRO A 20 -10.41 -6.93 65.19
CA PRO A 20 -10.57 -5.54 65.61
C PRO A 20 -9.44 -4.70 65.02
N PRO A 21 -9.74 -3.44 64.63
CA PRO A 21 -8.77 -2.57 64.01
C PRO A 21 -7.65 -2.18 64.97
N ARG A 22 -6.42 -2.59 64.66
CA ARG A 22 -5.24 -2.04 65.32
C ARG A 22 -5.17 -0.56 64.97
N ARG A 23 -5.25 0.29 66.03
CA ARG A 23 -5.02 1.73 65.93
C ARG A 23 -3.61 1.95 65.40
N CYS A 24 -3.50 2.27 64.11
CA CYS A 24 -2.28 2.82 63.56
C CYS A 24 -2.13 4.25 64.10
N LEU A 25 -1.12 4.43 64.91
CA LEU A 25 -0.66 5.77 65.30
C LEU A 25 -0.30 6.55 64.00
N PRO A 26 -0.79 7.78 63.83
CA PRO A 26 -0.40 8.58 62.66
C PRO A 26 1.09 8.89 62.80
N THR A 27 1.91 8.27 61.96
CA THR A 27 3.28 8.73 61.75
C THR A 27 3.20 10.14 61.16
N ARG A 28 3.52 11.11 62.03
CA ARG A 28 3.71 12.51 61.62
C ARG A 28 4.84 12.52 60.60
N HIS A 29 4.51 12.42 59.32
CA HIS A 29 5.44 12.77 58.25
C HIS A 29 5.82 14.24 58.45
N ARG A 30 7.05 14.47 58.89
CA ARG A 30 7.63 15.82 58.85
C ARG A 30 7.57 16.26 57.41
N GLN A 31 6.70 17.19 57.11
CA GLN A 31 6.73 17.91 55.83
C GLN A 31 8.03 18.72 55.83
N ALA A 32 9.09 18.15 55.30
CA ALA A 32 10.28 18.88 54.92
C ALA A 32 9.86 19.84 53.79
N GLY A 33 9.79 21.11 54.04
CA GLY A 33 9.55 22.12 53.01
C GLY A 33 10.66 22.05 52.00
N LEU A 34 10.30 21.99 50.71
CA LEU A 34 11.26 22.08 49.59
C LEU A 34 12.11 23.36 49.77
N THR A 35 13.42 23.18 49.70
CA THR A 35 14.33 24.33 49.74
C THR A 35 14.22 25.08 48.41
N LEU A 36 14.39 26.40 48.43
CA LEU A 36 14.31 27.25 47.23
C LEU A 36 15.32 26.80 46.16
N ILE A 37 16.47 26.26 46.57
CA ILE A 37 17.49 25.72 45.65
C ILE A 37 17.03 24.43 44.95
N GLU A 38 16.31 23.57 45.68
CA GLU A 38 15.78 22.31 45.13
C GLU A 38 14.73 22.56 44.03
N LEU A 39 13.90 23.59 44.22
CA LEU A 39 12.93 24.03 43.21
C LEU A 39 13.63 24.66 42.01
N MET A 40 14.69 25.44 42.20
CA MET A 40 15.47 26.00 41.08
C MET A 40 16.19 24.92 40.25
N VAL A 41 16.76 23.91 40.92
CA VAL A 41 17.42 22.78 40.24
C VAL A 41 16.40 21.94 39.47
N ALA A 42 15.23 21.67 40.06
CA ALA A 42 14.17 20.93 39.37
C ALA A 42 13.68 21.65 38.12
N LEU A 43 13.47 22.97 38.17
CA LEU A 43 13.08 23.80 37.04
C LEU A 43 14.17 23.83 35.97
N ALA A 44 15.44 23.92 36.32
CA ALA A 44 16.53 23.89 35.35
C ALA A 44 16.62 22.55 34.64
N LEU A 45 16.49 21.43 35.36
CA LEU A 45 16.50 20.08 34.76
C LEU A 45 15.31 19.86 33.83
N THR A 46 14.10 20.29 34.21
CA THR A 46 12.91 20.18 33.36
C THR A 46 13.03 21.02 32.08
N ALA A 47 13.63 22.23 32.19
CA ALA A 47 13.89 23.07 31.03
C ALA A 47 14.89 22.40 30.04
N VAL A 48 15.99 21.82 30.54
CA VAL A 48 16.97 21.10 29.70
C VAL A 48 16.33 19.90 29.04
N LEU A 49 15.55 19.10 29.75
CA LEU A 49 14.81 17.96 29.20
C LEU A 49 13.82 18.41 28.12
N GLY A 50 13.10 19.52 28.36
CA GLY A 50 12.18 20.09 27.36
C GLY A 50 12.88 20.49 26.06
N ILE A 51 14.05 21.11 26.14
CA ILE A 51 14.86 21.48 24.97
C ILE A 51 15.34 20.24 24.22
N MET A 52 15.82 19.22 24.91
CA MET A 52 16.27 17.96 24.29
C MET A 52 15.11 17.24 23.58
N LEU A 53 13.93 17.17 24.21
CA LEU A 53 12.75 16.58 23.59
C LEU A 53 12.31 17.36 22.36
N ALA A 54 12.29 18.68 22.42
CA ALA A 54 11.95 19.52 21.27
C ALA A 54 12.93 19.33 20.11
N ALA A 55 14.24 19.22 20.39
CA ALA A 55 15.25 18.94 19.36
C ALA A 55 15.07 17.56 18.71
N LEU A 56 14.74 16.52 19.49
CA LEU A 56 14.45 15.18 18.98
C LEU A 56 13.21 15.16 18.09
N VAL A 57 12.11 15.80 18.54
CA VAL A 57 10.86 15.88 17.76
C VAL A 57 11.09 16.63 16.45
N ASN A 58 11.79 17.76 16.47
CA ASN A 58 12.12 18.51 15.26
C ASN A 58 13.02 17.72 14.32
N GLY A 59 13.99 16.96 14.84
CA GLY A 59 14.82 16.05 14.07
C GLY A 59 13.99 14.97 13.37
N TRP A 60 13.06 14.37 14.10
CA TRP A 60 12.17 13.31 13.58
C TRP A 60 11.20 13.83 12.51
N LEU A 61 10.65 15.02 12.71
CA LEU A 61 9.78 15.68 11.70
C LEU A 61 10.53 15.94 10.41
N LYS A 62 11.76 16.45 10.47
CA LYS A 62 12.61 16.65 9.28
C LYS A 62 12.96 15.36 8.55
N VAL A 63 13.25 14.28 9.28
CA VAL A 63 13.48 12.95 8.68
C VAL A 63 12.22 12.44 8.00
N ARG A 64 11.07 12.56 8.68
CA ARG A 64 9.77 12.17 8.12
C ARG A 64 9.41 12.96 6.86
N GLU A 65 9.65 14.25 6.86
CA GLU A 65 9.42 15.12 5.69
C GLU A 65 10.32 14.73 4.51
N ARG A 66 11.61 14.46 4.76
CA ARG A 66 12.53 13.96 3.73
C ARG A 66 12.10 12.59 3.19
N LEU A 67 11.67 11.67 4.04
CA LEU A 67 11.16 10.37 3.61
C LEU A 67 9.85 10.50 2.81
N GLN A 68 8.98 11.44 3.13
CA GLN A 68 7.76 11.69 2.36
C GLN A 68 8.05 12.29 0.98
N VAL A 69 9.01 13.20 0.89
CA VAL A 69 9.46 13.77 -0.40
C VAL A 69 10.14 12.69 -1.26
N THR A 70 10.94 11.82 -0.65
CA THR A 70 11.61 10.70 -1.36
C THR A 70 10.61 9.62 -1.81
N ASN A 71 9.52 9.40 -1.07
CA ASN A 71 8.47 8.46 -1.43
C ASN A 71 7.58 8.92 -2.60
N GLN A 72 7.67 10.17 -3.05
CA GLN A 72 6.92 10.63 -4.22
C GLN A 72 7.61 10.27 -5.55
N GLU A 73 8.88 9.95 -5.56
CA GLU A 73 9.59 9.49 -6.75
C GLU A 73 9.88 7.99 -6.67
N THR A 74 8.93 7.19 -7.09
CA THR A 74 9.16 5.76 -7.33
C THR A 74 10.35 5.60 -8.28
N SER A 75 11.32 4.78 -7.89
CA SER A 75 12.40 4.44 -8.81
C SER A 75 11.89 3.56 -9.95
N VAL A 76 12.60 3.53 -11.09
CA VAL A 76 12.23 2.63 -12.19
C VAL A 76 12.23 1.18 -11.73
N LEU A 77 13.17 0.82 -10.86
CA LEU A 77 13.27 -0.52 -10.30
C LEU A 77 12.04 -0.87 -9.45
N ASP A 78 11.61 0.04 -8.59
CA ASP A 78 10.43 -0.19 -7.75
C ASP A 78 9.17 -0.37 -8.60
N LEU A 79 9.02 0.44 -9.65
CA LEU A 79 7.94 0.29 -10.61
C LEU A 79 7.99 -1.08 -11.31
N CYS A 80 9.19 -1.52 -11.77
CA CYS A 80 9.34 -2.84 -12.41
C CYS A 80 8.98 -3.97 -11.45
N LEU A 81 9.42 -3.91 -10.19
CA LEU A 81 9.08 -4.91 -9.16
C LEU A 81 7.59 -4.89 -8.82
N ALA A 82 6.97 -3.71 -8.79
CA ALA A 82 5.54 -3.59 -8.58
C ALA A 82 4.74 -4.19 -9.74
N LEU A 83 5.18 -3.98 -10.99
CA LEU A 83 4.59 -4.57 -12.18
C LEU A 83 4.77 -6.08 -12.23
N GLU A 84 5.98 -6.59 -11.91
CA GLU A 84 6.25 -8.04 -11.87
C GLU A 84 5.26 -8.75 -10.96
N ARG A 85 5.08 -8.27 -9.73
CA ARG A 85 4.11 -8.85 -8.78
C ARG A 85 2.68 -8.86 -9.32
N ARG A 86 2.30 -7.87 -10.14
CA ARG A 86 0.97 -7.78 -10.73
C ARG A 86 0.82 -8.62 -12.01
N PHE A 87 1.91 -8.87 -12.73
CA PHE A 87 1.93 -9.76 -13.89
C PHE A 87 2.09 -11.24 -13.50
N ASP A 88 2.44 -11.56 -12.27
CA ASP A 88 2.50 -12.94 -11.78
C ASP A 88 1.14 -13.62 -11.68
N SER A 89 0.07 -12.84 -11.51
CA SER A 89 -1.28 -13.38 -11.28
C SER A 89 -2.36 -12.67 -12.10
N PRO A 90 -2.17 -12.52 -13.44
CA PRO A 90 -3.20 -11.96 -14.29
C PRO A 90 -4.33 -12.97 -14.48
N VAL A 91 -5.54 -12.45 -14.59
CA VAL A 91 -6.75 -13.27 -14.73
C VAL A 91 -7.55 -12.80 -15.94
N MET A 92 -7.95 -13.74 -16.81
CA MET A 92 -8.90 -13.44 -17.86
C MET A 92 -10.30 -13.35 -17.24
N ARG A 93 -10.76 -12.13 -17.03
CA ARG A 93 -12.07 -11.84 -16.48
C ARG A 93 -12.80 -10.85 -17.38
N ARG A 94 -14.09 -11.07 -17.61
CA ARG A 94 -14.94 -10.06 -18.23
C ARG A 94 -15.03 -8.87 -17.30
N VAL A 95 -14.74 -7.71 -17.82
CA VAL A 95 -14.82 -6.42 -17.12
C VAL A 95 -15.90 -5.60 -17.79
N TYR A 96 -16.64 -4.86 -17.02
CA TYR A 96 -17.70 -4.01 -17.54
C TYR A 96 -17.33 -2.55 -17.28
N ASP A 97 -17.58 -1.71 -18.26
CA ASP A 97 -17.50 -0.27 -18.14
C ASP A 97 -18.82 0.33 -18.57
N GLN A 98 -19.43 1.12 -17.73
CA GLN A 98 -20.76 1.70 -17.97
C GLN A 98 -21.80 0.67 -18.46
N ARG A 99 -21.80 -0.53 -17.85
CA ARG A 99 -22.63 -1.70 -18.20
C ARG A 99 -22.30 -2.36 -19.54
N LEU A 100 -21.36 -1.85 -20.29
CA LEU A 100 -20.90 -2.49 -21.53
C LEU A 100 -19.77 -3.48 -21.20
N PRO A 101 -19.83 -4.73 -21.71
CA PRO A 101 -18.73 -5.66 -21.54
C PRO A 101 -17.52 -5.16 -22.35
N LEU A 102 -16.40 -4.93 -21.66
CA LEU A 102 -15.13 -4.72 -22.31
C LEU A 102 -14.65 -6.07 -22.88
N ALA A 103 -13.87 -6.03 -23.98
CA ALA A 103 -13.28 -7.24 -24.51
C ALA A 103 -12.52 -7.96 -23.40
N SER A 104 -12.84 -9.25 -23.16
CA SER A 104 -12.11 -10.06 -22.18
C SER A 104 -10.77 -10.48 -22.80
N ARG A 105 -9.78 -9.64 -22.58
CA ARG A 105 -8.39 -9.88 -22.99
C ARG A 105 -7.55 -10.02 -21.73
N TRP A 106 -6.49 -10.77 -21.83
CA TRP A 106 -5.52 -10.90 -20.74
C TRP A 106 -4.84 -9.58 -20.45
N LEU A 107 -4.40 -8.93 -21.50
CA LEU A 107 -3.76 -7.63 -21.51
C LEU A 107 -4.38 -6.82 -22.65
N ASP A 108 -4.77 -5.61 -22.39
CA ASP A 108 -5.38 -4.71 -23.36
C ASP A 108 -4.50 -3.45 -23.50
N TRP A 109 -3.65 -3.44 -24.52
CA TRP A 109 -2.86 -2.27 -24.85
C TRP A 109 -3.65 -1.34 -25.78
N GLN A 110 -3.83 -0.12 -25.35
CA GLN A 110 -4.54 0.94 -26.06
C GLN A 110 -3.55 2.04 -26.46
N PRO A 111 -2.96 1.98 -27.65
CA PRO A 111 -1.93 2.94 -28.09
C PRO A 111 -2.44 4.37 -28.19
N ALA A 112 -3.71 4.56 -28.57
CA ALA A 112 -4.31 5.90 -28.67
C ALA A 112 -4.37 6.66 -27.33
N SER A 113 -4.50 5.93 -26.23
CA SER A 113 -4.55 6.50 -24.87
C SER A 113 -3.28 6.20 -24.07
N ASN A 114 -2.28 5.56 -24.67
CA ASN A 114 -1.04 5.13 -24.02
C ASN A 114 -1.28 4.40 -22.71
N GLN A 115 -2.21 3.44 -22.70
CA GLN A 115 -2.55 2.69 -21.49
C GLN A 115 -2.60 1.19 -21.73
N LEU A 116 -2.09 0.45 -20.75
CA LEU A 116 -2.18 -1.01 -20.67
C LEU A 116 -3.12 -1.38 -19.52
N LEU A 117 -4.14 -2.19 -19.83
CA LEU A 117 -5.13 -2.64 -18.85
C LEU A 117 -5.10 -4.16 -18.72
N TRP A 118 -5.28 -4.65 -17.51
CA TRP A 118 -5.46 -6.07 -17.19
C TRP A 118 -6.19 -6.25 -15.86
N VAL A 119 -6.55 -7.48 -15.55
CA VAL A 119 -7.08 -7.88 -14.24
C VAL A 119 -6.06 -8.78 -13.55
N ALA A 120 -5.81 -8.55 -12.29
CA ALA A 120 -4.91 -9.38 -11.49
C ALA A 120 -5.50 -9.69 -10.11
N ILE A 121 -5.02 -10.78 -9.51
CA ILE A 121 -5.26 -11.08 -8.10
C ILE A 121 -4.21 -10.32 -7.29
N THR A 122 -4.65 -9.53 -6.33
CA THR A 122 -3.77 -8.82 -5.38
C THR A 122 -3.61 -9.59 -4.07
N GLY A 123 -2.49 -9.37 -3.38
CA GLY A 123 -2.19 -10.08 -2.12
C GLY A 123 -3.19 -9.80 -1.01
N MET A 124 -3.66 -8.55 -0.88
CA MET A 124 -4.65 -8.13 0.11
C MET A 124 -5.83 -7.43 -0.55
N PRO A 125 -7.06 -7.65 -0.08
CA PRO A 125 -8.21 -6.83 -0.46
C PRO A 125 -8.03 -5.41 0.09
N GLU A 126 -8.49 -4.40 -0.63
CA GLU A 126 -8.39 -2.98 -0.21
C GLU A 126 -9.33 -2.63 0.96
N ALA A 127 -10.35 -3.44 1.19
CA ALA A 127 -11.30 -3.27 2.30
C ALA A 127 -11.69 -4.64 2.85
N GLU A 128 -12.11 -4.69 4.11
CA GLU A 128 -12.68 -5.91 4.71
C GLU A 128 -13.86 -6.41 3.86
N GLY A 129 -13.80 -7.68 3.45
CA GLY A 129 -14.80 -8.29 2.56
C GLY A 129 -14.66 -7.92 1.07
N GLY A 130 -13.66 -7.13 0.69
CA GLY A 130 -13.40 -6.77 -0.70
C GLY A 130 -12.86 -7.93 -1.54
N SER A 131 -13.05 -7.83 -2.86
CA SER A 131 -12.48 -8.78 -3.82
C SER A 131 -10.97 -8.60 -3.92
N ARG A 132 -10.23 -9.72 -3.97
CA ARG A 132 -8.80 -9.71 -4.29
C ARG A 132 -8.54 -9.48 -5.78
N LEU A 133 -9.58 -9.58 -6.63
CA LEU A 133 -9.49 -9.27 -8.04
C LEU A 133 -9.58 -7.76 -8.24
N GLN A 134 -8.62 -7.20 -8.93
CA GLN A 134 -8.57 -5.78 -9.23
C GLN A 134 -8.22 -5.54 -10.70
N ARG A 135 -8.84 -4.51 -11.26
CA ARG A 135 -8.39 -3.95 -12.53
C ARG A 135 -7.09 -3.21 -12.28
N GLN A 136 -6.13 -3.39 -13.17
CA GLN A 136 -4.86 -2.69 -13.17
C GLN A 136 -4.77 -1.83 -14.43
N ARG A 137 -4.18 -0.67 -14.30
CA ARG A 137 -3.92 0.23 -15.42
C ARG A 137 -2.53 0.82 -15.30
N LEU A 138 -1.72 0.64 -16.32
CA LEU A 138 -0.48 1.39 -16.51
C LEU A 138 -0.77 2.46 -17.56
N ARG A 139 -0.64 3.74 -17.21
CA ARG A 139 -0.99 4.87 -18.08
C ARG A 139 0.17 5.84 -18.20
N PHE A 140 0.56 6.14 -19.42
CA PHE A 140 1.57 7.15 -19.72
C PHE A 140 0.90 8.47 -20.11
N GLU A 141 1.17 9.52 -19.37
CA GLU A 141 0.71 10.89 -19.62
C GLU A 141 1.84 11.69 -20.23
N ALA A 142 1.87 11.72 -21.57
CA ALA A 142 2.98 12.33 -22.32
C ALA A 142 3.15 13.83 -22.06
N ARG A 143 2.04 14.57 -21.83
CA ARG A 143 2.09 16.02 -21.54
C ARG A 143 2.74 16.30 -20.19
N GLU A 144 2.53 15.44 -19.22
CA GLU A 144 3.00 15.59 -17.85
C GLU A 144 4.28 14.79 -17.60
N GLN A 145 4.74 14.09 -18.64
CA GLN A 145 5.94 13.23 -18.61
C GLN A 145 5.93 12.27 -17.42
N ARG A 146 4.79 11.65 -17.17
CA ARG A 146 4.65 10.72 -16.04
C ARG A 146 4.00 9.40 -16.43
N LEU A 147 4.40 8.36 -15.74
CA LEU A 147 3.86 7.02 -15.84
C LEU A 147 3.17 6.67 -14.52
N LEU A 148 1.91 6.27 -14.59
CA LEU A 148 1.08 5.97 -13.44
C LEU A 148 0.69 4.49 -13.46
N LEU A 149 0.86 3.81 -12.34
CA LEU A 149 0.29 2.49 -12.09
C LEU A 149 -0.90 2.66 -11.14
N GLU A 150 -2.07 2.26 -11.61
CA GLU A 150 -3.32 2.47 -10.91
C GLU A 150 -4.09 1.16 -10.77
N SER A 151 -4.89 1.04 -9.74
CA SER A 151 -5.78 -0.10 -9.54
C SER A 151 -7.21 0.34 -9.24
N SER A 152 -8.17 -0.55 -9.52
CA SER A 152 -9.58 -0.36 -9.17
C SER A 152 -10.20 -1.68 -8.77
N ALA A 153 -10.96 -1.67 -7.68
CA ALA A 153 -11.78 -2.81 -7.25
C ALA A 153 -13.08 -2.94 -8.06
N ASP A 154 -13.42 -1.93 -8.86
CA ASP A 154 -14.67 -1.85 -9.60
C ASP A 154 -14.59 -2.71 -10.88
N LEU A 155 -14.83 -4.02 -10.77
CA LEU A 155 -14.85 -4.93 -11.92
C LEU A 155 -16.13 -4.79 -12.76
N TYR A 156 -17.24 -4.38 -12.13
CA TYR A 156 -18.57 -4.31 -12.73
C TYR A 156 -19.18 -2.91 -12.56
N ALA A 157 -18.39 -1.88 -12.78
CA ALA A 157 -18.82 -0.53 -12.56
C ALA A 157 -19.98 -0.13 -13.47
N ALA A 158 -21.09 0.34 -12.87
CA ALA A 158 -22.18 0.97 -13.60
C ALA A 158 -21.84 2.40 -14.06
N ALA A 159 -20.81 2.99 -13.44
CA ALA A 159 -20.21 4.28 -13.75
C ALA A 159 -18.72 4.10 -14.07
N ALA A 160 -18.02 5.17 -14.39
CA ALA A 160 -16.58 5.13 -14.60
C ALA A 160 -15.86 4.54 -13.36
N PRO A 161 -14.94 3.58 -13.54
CA PRO A 161 -14.26 2.95 -12.43
C PRO A 161 -13.45 3.96 -11.63
N ARG A 162 -13.48 3.81 -10.30
CA ARG A 162 -12.65 4.64 -9.41
C ARG A 162 -11.24 4.08 -9.40
N TRP A 163 -10.30 4.86 -9.93
CA TRP A 163 -8.90 4.50 -9.98
C TRP A 163 -8.15 5.05 -8.77
N VAL A 164 -7.34 4.19 -8.15
CA VAL A 164 -6.44 4.54 -7.05
C VAL A 164 -5.01 4.42 -7.56
N GLN A 165 -4.26 5.52 -7.48
CA GLN A 165 -2.85 5.54 -7.85
C GLN A 165 -2.04 4.70 -6.86
N ARG A 166 -1.20 3.81 -7.38
CA ARG A 166 -0.32 2.92 -6.61
C ARG A 166 1.13 3.34 -6.70
N GLU A 167 1.59 3.58 -7.92
CA GLU A 167 2.95 4.02 -8.19
C GLU A 167 2.91 5.19 -9.18
N ARG A 168 3.92 6.04 -9.09
CA ARG A 168 4.12 7.15 -9.99
C ARG A 168 5.59 7.26 -10.31
N LEU A 169 5.89 7.39 -11.58
CA LEU A 169 7.23 7.64 -12.10
C LEU A 169 7.20 8.93 -12.92
N ASP A 170 7.90 9.95 -12.46
CA ASP A 170 8.00 11.23 -13.15
C ASP A 170 9.19 11.28 -14.12
N ARG A 171 9.19 12.26 -15.00
CA ARG A 171 10.23 12.54 -16.00
C ARG A 171 10.38 11.43 -17.05
N VAL A 172 9.29 10.75 -17.35
CA VAL A 172 9.22 9.75 -18.41
C VAL A 172 8.88 10.46 -19.72
N SER A 173 9.78 10.42 -20.70
CA SER A 173 9.58 11.06 -22.00
C SER A 173 8.95 10.14 -23.03
N ALA A 174 9.12 8.81 -22.90
CA ALA A 174 8.55 7.84 -23.80
C ALA A 174 8.25 6.53 -23.09
N MET A 175 7.22 5.82 -23.58
CA MET A 175 6.86 4.47 -23.15
C MET A 175 6.48 3.64 -24.39
N ASN A 176 7.03 2.43 -24.48
CA ASN A 176 6.69 1.45 -25.48
C ASN A 176 6.41 0.09 -24.84
N VAL A 177 5.42 -0.63 -25.33
CA VAL A 177 5.03 -1.95 -24.84
C VAL A 177 5.21 -2.98 -25.94
N LEU A 178 6.02 -3.99 -25.67
CA LEU A 178 6.27 -5.10 -26.55
C LEU A 178 5.76 -6.39 -25.92
N TYR A 179 5.43 -7.38 -26.75
CA TYR A 179 5.08 -8.73 -26.31
C TYR A 179 5.97 -9.76 -26.98
N TYR A 180 6.21 -10.86 -26.26
CA TYR A 180 7.06 -11.96 -26.75
C TYR A 180 6.23 -13.09 -27.33
N GLN A 181 6.33 -13.31 -28.65
CA GLN A 181 5.64 -14.35 -29.33
C GLN A 181 6.53 -14.93 -30.46
N GLY A 182 6.52 -16.26 -30.64
CA GLY A 182 7.26 -16.91 -31.70
C GLY A 182 8.78 -16.69 -31.64
N GLY A 183 9.36 -16.57 -30.45
CA GLY A 183 10.80 -16.39 -30.23
C GLY A 183 11.31 -14.96 -30.40
N ARG A 184 10.44 -13.97 -30.60
CA ARG A 184 10.84 -12.56 -30.80
C ARG A 184 9.94 -11.58 -30.09
N TRP A 185 10.47 -10.39 -29.83
CA TRP A 185 9.74 -9.24 -29.31
C TRP A 185 9.06 -8.50 -30.45
N LEU A 186 7.77 -8.27 -30.33
CA LEU A 186 6.93 -7.61 -31.33
C LEU A 186 6.25 -6.41 -30.69
N ALA A 187 6.07 -5.34 -31.48
CA ALA A 187 5.18 -4.25 -31.08
C ALA A 187 3.76 -4.80 -30.94
N TRP A 188 2.99 -4.24 -30.02
CA TRP A 188 1.63 -4.69 -29.77
C TRP A 188 0.78 -4.48 -31.05
N PRO A 189 0.16 -5.53 -31.59
CA PRO A 189 -0.58 -5.42 -32.83
C PRO A 189 -1.90 -4.66 -32.62
N SER A 190 -2.41 -4.06 -33.69
CA SER A 190 -3.76 -3.48 -33.73
C SER A 190 -4.83 -4.53 -33.39
N ASP A 191 -4.65 -5.74 -33.87
CA ASP A 191 -5.46 -6.92 -33.53
C ASP A 191 -4.76 -7.67 -32.40
N GLN A 192 -5.14 -7.34 -31.20
CA GLN A 192 -4.53 -7.94 -30.00
C GLN A 192 -4.82 -9.44 -29.95
N PRO A 193 -3.80 -10.28 -29.79
CA PRO A 193 -4.01 -11.71 -29.67
C PRO A 193 -4.84 -12.01 -28.41
N ALA A 194 -5.69 -13.03 -28.48
CA ALA A 194 -6.46 -13.49 -27.32
C ALA A 194 -5.55 -13.87 -26.14
N HIS A 195 -4.35 -14.33 -26.46
CA HIS A 195 -3.28 -14.62 -25.50
C HIS A 195 -2.08 -13.75 -25.85
N PRO A 196 -1.64 -12.83 -24.99
CA PRO A 196 -0.34 -12.23 -25.12
C PRO A 196 0.68 -13.36 -25.04
N GLY A 197 1.78 -13.26 -25.76
CA GLY A 197 2.80 -14.29 -25.78
C GLY A 197 3.37 -14.63 -24.38
N ARG A 198 4.55 -15.19 -24.34
CA ARG A 198 5.17 -15.65 -23.08
C ARG A 198 5.67 -14.53 -22.18
N GLY A 199 5.68 -13.28 -22.63
CA GLY A 199 6.17 -12.16 -21.85
C GLY A 199 5.75 -10.80 -22.38
N VAL A 200 5.91 -9.82 -21.55
CA VAL A 200 5.72 -8.39 -21.83
C VAL A 200 7.04 -7.67 -21.54
N ARG A 201 7.40 -6.73 -22.39
CA ARG A 201 8.53 -5.82 -22.21
C ARG A 201 8.00 -4.40 -22.22
N LEU A 202 8.38 -3.66 -21.20
CA LEU A 202 8.15 -2.24 -21.10
C LEU A 202 9.47 -1.52 -21.34
N GLU A 203 9.53 -0.69 -22.36
CA GLU A 203 10.66 0.17 -22.67
C GLU A 203 10.28 1.58 -22.29
N LEU A 204 11.12 2.21 -21.46
CA LEU A 204 10.89 3.56 -20.93
C LEU A 204 12.09 4.43 -21.26
N GLN A 205 11.84 5.71 -21.52
CA GLN A 205 12.86 6.74 -21.51
C GLN A 205 12.61 7.68 -20.35
N ARG A 206 13.58 7.83 -19.47
CA ARG A 206 13.51 8.75 -18.32
C ARG A 206 14.81 9.52 -18.20
N ASP A 207 14.73 10.84 -18.08
CA ASP A 207 15.93 11.73 -18.00
C ASP A 207 16.92 11.50 -19.14
N GLY A 208 16.44 11.13 -20.34
CA GLY A 208 17.28 10.81 -21.50
C GLY A 208 17.92 9.42 -21.47
N ALA A 209 17.76 8.65 -20.40
CA ALA A 209 18.28 7.28 -20.29
C ALA A 209 17.20 6.23 -20.62
N PRO A 210 17.56 5.17 -21.37
CA PRO A 210 16.64 4.07 -21.66
C PRO A 210 16.62 3.07 -20.49
N TYR A 211 15.41 2.58 -20.16
CA TYR A 211 15.17 1.52 -19.20
C TYR A 211 14.31 0.44 -19.80
N VAL A 212 14.56 -0.81 -19.45
CA VAL A 212 13.82 -1.95 -19.96
C VAL A 212 13.43 -2.85 -18.80
N CYS A 213 12.11 -3.06 -18.63
CA CYS A 213 11.55 -4.04 -17.70
C CYS A 213 10.94 -5.18 -18.53
N THR A 214 11.31 -6.42 -18.21
CA THR A 214 10.80 -7.60 -18.91
C THR A 214 10.11 -8.52 -17.91
N PHE A 215 8.88 -8.93 -18.23
CA PHE A 215 8.03 -9.73 -17.38
C PHE A 215 7.65 -11.03 -18.07
N ALA A 216 7.85 -12.15 -17.38
CA ALA A 216 7.31 -13.43 -17.82
C ALA A 216 5.83 -13.52 -17.46
N LEU A 217 5.01 -14.03 -18.37
CA LEU A 217 3.60 -14.26 -18.11
C LEU A 217 3.38 -15.71 -17.65
N PRO A 218 2.45 -15.99 -16.73
CA PRO A 218 2.31 -17.31 -16.11
C PRO A 218 2.01 -18.44 -17.10
N TRP A 219 1.27 -18.18 -18.17
CA TRP A 219 1.00 -19.17 -19.24
C TRP A 219 2.18 -19.38 -20.18
N GLY A 220 3.25 -18.65 -20.04
CA GLY A 220 4.50 -18.86 -20.77
C GLY A 220 5.47 -19.83 -20.11
N ARG A 221 5.16 -20.30 -18.92
CA ARG A 221 5.98 -21.22 -18.11
C ARG A 221 5.56 -22.69 -18.38
N SER A 222 5.57 -23.14 -19.61
CA SER A 222 5.39 -24.57 -19.97
C SER A 222 6.70 -25.18 -20.41
#